data_01e909566ddf1653268109352effd48c
#
_entry.id   01e909566ddf1653268109352effd48c
#
_cell.length_a   1.000
_cell.length_b   1.000
_cell.length_c   1.000
_cell.angle_alpha   90.00
_cell.angle_beta   90.00
_cell.angle_gamma   90.00
#
_symmetry.space_group_name_H-M   'P 1'
#
loop_
_entity.id
_entity.type
_entity.pdbx_description
1 polymer ?
#
loop_
_entity_poly.entity_id
_entity_poly.type
_entity_poly.pdbx_seq_one_letter_code
_entity_poly.pdbx_strand_id
1 'polypeptide(L)'
;MKILHLFSDWKWTGPAEPVLSLCKALENLGVDVILAYRKTPIDFNERTVEKEIRQRGVKSFGGLRLNRYFSLKDWVFDARFLSRYVEEQGIDIVHANLSHDHCIATASLSFSGKRPLIIRTDHKWNGMPANWFMSWILSRTDGIVTYSEKIRNQDVQTFRYPAERTCLLPPGIKPYDGPIKDMRHEFGLNGDEKIIGVIGRLKPDRGFDIILKAFKMVKERVDNTRLLIMGRSSQIEESVMKPLRNLGLERDVILAGYRIDDYFSVISLFDVFVMMRAGSDGSARALREVMSMGIPAVVSDVGMLSEMVEDGATGLVASWNEFDLAAKMEALIIDDAKRTAYGANAREAAREKWDYQVQARKMKDFYEHITRLGRKV
;
A
#
# COMPACT_ATOMS: atom_id res chain seq x y z
N MET A 1 -27.49 -3.07 0.42
CA MET A 1 -26.39 -2.96 1.42
C MET A 1 -25.78 -1.58 1.27
N LYS A 2 -25.81 -0.80 2.33
CA LYS A 2 -25.29 0.57 2.39
C LYS A 2 -24.10 0.64 3.35
N ILE A 3 -22.97 1.13 2.86
CA ILE A 3 -21.68 1.05 3.56
C ILE A 3 -21.14 2.45 3.81
N LEU A 4 -20.71 2.71 5.04
CA LEU A 4 -20.02 3.93 5.43
C LEU A 4 -18.55 3.61 5.71
N HIS A 5 -17.64 4.09 4.86
CA HIS A 5 -16.23 4.09 5.15
C HIS A 5 -15.86 5.30 6.00
N LEU A 6 -15.01 5.09 7.02
CA LEU A 6 -14.44 6.17 7.82
C LEU A 6 -12.96 6.35 7.48
N PHE A 7 -12.52 7.60 7.33
CA PHE A 7 -11.12 7.92 7.07
C PHE A 7 -10.69 9.21 7.78
N SER A 8 -9.95 9.08 8.88
CA SER A 8 -9.60 10.18 9.81
C SER A 8 -8.35 10.99 9.42
N ASP A 9 -7.77 10.80 8.25
CA ASP A 9 -6.66 11.62 7.77
C ASP A 9 -7.13 12.54 6.64
N TRP A 10 -6.74 13.82 6.69
CA TRP A 10 -6.99 14.78 5.62
C TRP A 10 -5.84 14.86 4.61
N LYS A 11 -4.62 14.44 5.04
CA LYS A 11 -3.44 14.41 4.18
C LYS A 11 -3.51 13.23 3.22
N TRP A 12 -2.96 13.43 2.03
CA TRP A 12 -2.78 12.33 1.08
C TRP A 12 -1.65 11.42 1.54
N THR A 13 -1.99 10.38 2.26
CA THR A 13 -1.06 9.39 2.84
C THR A 13 -1.21 8.03 2.17
N GLY A 14 -0.31 7.09 2.45
CA GLY A 14 -0.34 5.74 1.86
C GLY A 14 -1.70 5.05 1.90
N PRO A 15 -2.42 5.05 3.03
CA PRO A 15 -3.76 4.46 3.12
C PRO A 15 -4.85 5.19 2.33
N ALA A 16 -4.67 6.47 1.97
CA ALA A 16 -5.72 7.26 1.30
C ALA A 16 -6.04 6.74 -0.11
N GLU A 17 -5.02 6.43 -0.90
CA GLU A 17 -5.19 5.92 -2.26
C GLU A 17 -6.02 4.63 -2.31
N PRO A 18 -5.65 3.56 -1.56
CA PRO A 18 -6.43 2.31 -1.57
C PRO A 18 -7.88 2.52 -1.12
N VAL A 19 -8.13 3.36 -0.12
CA VAL A 19 -9.48 3.59 0.40
C VAL A 19 -10.36 4.29 -0.64
N LEU A 20 -9.86 5.37 -1.26
CA LEU A 20 -10.64 6.09 -2.28
C LEU A 20 -10.88 5.22 -3.52
N SER A 21 -9.86 4.51 -3.98
CA SER A 21 -9.97 3.61 -5.14
C SER A 21 -10.94 2.47 -4.89
N LEU A 22 -10.93 1.89 -3.68
CA LEU A 22 -11.87 0.85 -3.28
C LEU A 22 -13.31 1.39 -3.23
N CYS A 23 -13.54 2.55 -2.59
CA CYS A 23 -14.87 3.17 -2.55
C CYS A 23 -15.42 3.40 -3.96
N LYS A 24 -14.59 3.96 -4.86
CA LYS A 24 -15.00 4.20 -6.24
C LYS A 24 -15.29 2.92 -7.02
N ALA A 25 -14.46 1.90 -6.85
CA ALA A 25 -14.66 0.61 -7.50
C ALA A 25 -15.92 -0.12 -6.98
N LEU A 26 -16.23 -0.02 -5.69
CA LEU A 26 -17.46 -0.55 -5.12
C LEU A 26 -18.70 0.18 -5.64
N GLU A 27 -18.65 1.52 -5.76
CA GLU A 27 -19.72 2.30 -6.42
C GLU A 27 -19.98 1.80 -7.84
N ASN A 28 -18.94 1.55 -8.62
CA ASN A 28 -19.04 1.03 -9.99
C ASN A 28 -19.64 -0.39 -10.05
N LEU A 29 -19.57 -1.15 -8.96
CA LEU A 29 -20.25 -2.47 -8.80
C LEU A 29 -21.68 -2.35 -8.26
N GLY A 30 -22.22 -1.13 -8.17
CA GLY A 30 -23.58 -0.87 -7.68
C GLY A 30 -23.75 -0.98 -6.16
N VAL A 31 -22.66 -0.95 -5.40
CA VAL A 31 -22.73 -0.90 -3.93
C VAL A 31 -22.92 0.54 -3.47
N ASP A 32 -23.88 0.78 -2.59
CA ASP A 32 -24.10 2.12 -2.02
C ASP A 32 -23.05 2.43 -0.95
N VAL A 33 -21.96 3.08 -1.37
CA VAL A 33 -20.83 3.42 -0.52
C VAL A 33 -20.74 4.92 -0.28
N ILE A 34 -20.52 5.31 0.96
CA ILE A 34 -20.27 6.70 1.37
C ILE A 34 -18.93 6.75 2.10
N LEU A 35 -18.06 7.69 1.74
CA LEU A 35 -16.80 7.93 2.44
C LEU A 35 -16.96 9.14 3.39
N ALA A 36 -16.97 8.88 4.69
CA ALA A 36 -16.82 9.91 5.70
C ALA A 36 -15.33 10.23 5.90
N TYR A 37 -14.96 11.47 5.69
CA TYR A 37 -13.56 11.89 5.75
C TYR A 37 -13.37 13.14 6.62
N ARG A 38 -12.15 13.31 7.12
CA ARG A 38 -11.75 14.53 7.81
C ARG A 38 -11.53 15.65 6.80
N LYS A 39 -12.26 16.77 6.94
CA LYS A 39 -12.04 17.96 6.12
C LYS A 39 -10.63 18.52 6.29
N THR A 40 -10.10 19.10 5.25
CA THR A 40 -8.83 19.81 5.28
C THR A 40 -8.96 21.04 6.20
N PRO A 41 -8.16 21.14 7.27
CA PRO A 41 -8.36 22.18 8.30
C PRO A 41 -7.94 23.59 7.86
N ILE A 42 -7.17 23.72 6.79
CA ILE A 42 -6.60 24.97 6.26
C ILE A 42 -6.53 24.83 4.73
N ASP A 43 -6.51 25.94 4.01
CA ASP A 43 -6.15 25.95 2.59
C ASP A 43 -4.72 25.42 2.41
N PHE A 44 -4.65 24.21 1.85
CA PHE A 44 -3.40 23.51 1.66
C PHE A 44 -3.19 23.28 0.16
N ASN A 45 -2.11 23.83 -0.38
CA ASN A 45 -1.85 23.80 -1.82
C ASN A 45 -1.46 22.42 -2.34
N GLU A 46 -0.97 21.53 -1.47
CA GLU A 46 -0.61 20.18 -1.85
C GLU A 46 -1.84 19.27 -2.01
N ARG A 47 -1.58 18.05 -2.43
CA ARG A 47 -2.57 16.98 -2.60
C ARG A 47 -3.22 16.60 -1.25
N THR A 48 -4.54 16.62 -1.17
CA THR A 48 -5.31 16.25 0.02
C THR A 48 -6.37 15.21 -0.31
N VAL A 49 -6.87 14.52 0.72
CA VAL A 49 -7.97 13.55 0.58
C VAL A 49 -9.21 14.22 -0.01
N GLU A 50 -9.55 15.42 0.44
CA GLU A 50 -10.70 16.18 -0.03
C GLU A 50 -10.61 16.54 -1.52
N LYS A 51 -9.43 17.00 -1.99
CA LYS A 51 -9.20 17.31 -3.41
C LYS A 51 -9.37 16.06 -4.28
N GLU A 52 -8.80 14.94 -3.85
CA GLU A 52 -8.90 13.66 -4.57
C GLU A 52 -10.34 13.10 -4.60
N ILE A 53 -11.08 13.23 -3.50
CA ILE A 53 -12.51 12.89 -3.46
C ILE A 53 -13.29 13.64 -4.53
N ARG A 54 -13.09 14.96 -4.61
CA ARG A 54 -13.77 15.81 -5.61
C ARG A 54 -13.35 15.45 -7.04
N GLN A 55 -12.05 15.26 -7.27
CA GLN A 55 -11.51 14.93 -8.60
C GLN A 55 -12.01 13.57 -9.10
N ARG A 56 -12.14 12.58 -8.21
CA ARG A 56 -12.58 11.22 -8.58
C ARG A 56 -14.09 11.05 -8.52
N GLY A 57 -14.83 12.03 -8.05
CA GLY A 57 -16.27 11.96 -7.88
C GLY A 57 -16.68 10.83 -6.92
N VAL A 58 -15.99 10.67 -5.78
CA VAL A 58 -16.33 9.68 -4.75
C VAL A 58 -17.48 10.22 -3.91
N LYS A 59 -18.56 9.45 -3.74
CA LYS A 59 -19.67 9.80 -2.85
C LYS A 59 -19.18 9.93 -1.43
N SER A 60 -19.29 11.11 -0.84
CA SER A 60 -18.60 11.41 0.40
C SER A 60 -19.36 12.34 1.33
N PHE A 61 -18.94 12.35 2.59
CA PHE A 61 -19.55 13.11 3.65
C PHE A 61 -18.47 13.69 4.59
N GLY A 62 -18.44 15.00 4.77
CA GLY A 62 -17.45 15.71 5.59
C GLY A 62 -18.01 16.29 6.89
N GLY A 63 -19.02 15.65 7.51
CA GLY A 63 -19.69 16.15 8.73
C GLY A 63 -19.04 15.74 10.04
N LEU A 64 -18.18 14.69 10.02
CA LEU A 64 -17.42 14.23 11.18
C LEU A 64 -16.11 15.00 11.31
N ARG A 65 -15.65 15.21 12.54
CA ARG A 65 -14.37 15.87 12.83
C ARG A 65 -13.19 14.95 12.61
N LEU A 66 -13.31 13.67 12.92
CA LEU A 66 -12.34 12.60 12.75
C LEU A 66 -10.93 13.02 13.15
N ASN A 67 -10.81 13.65 14.33
CA ASN A 67 -9.55 14.14 14.82
C ASN A 67 -8.69 13.00 15.35
N ARG A 68 -7.64 12.61 14.61
CA ARG A 68 -6.73 11.53 15.01
C ARG A 68 -5.91 11.82 16.28
N TYR A 69 -5.82 13.08 16.68
CA TYR A 69 -5.26 13.46 17.97
C TYR A 69 -6.40 13.45 18.99
N PHE A 70 -6.15 12.89 20.19
CA PHE A 70 -7.18 12.77 21.20
C PHE A 70 -7.73 14.15 21.59
N SER A 71 -9.03 14.33 21.42
CA SER A 71 -9.80 15.49 21.81
C SER A 71 -11.16 14.99 22.30
N LEU A 72 -11.40 15.04 23.60
CA LEU A 72 -12.65 14.54 24.19
C LEU A 72 -13.88 15.22 23.55
N LYS A 73 -13.80 16.55 23.30
CA LYS A 73 -14.87 17.32 22.66
C LYS A 73 -15.19 16.80 21.25
N ASP A 74 -14.16 16.53 20.47
CA ASP A 74 -14.34 16.02 19.11
C ASP A 74 -14.86 14.58 19.13
N TRP A 75 -14.37 13.79 20.08
CA TRP A 75 -14.79 12.40 20.28
C TRP A 75 -16.28 12.28 20.62
N VAL A 76 -16.74 13.09 21.59
CA VAL A 76 -18.15 13.11 22.00
C VAL A 76 -19.04 13.61 20.86
N PHE A 77 -18.60 14.61 20.10
CA PHE A 77 -19.30 15.10 18.94
C PHE A 77 -19.43 13.98 17.87
N ASP A 78 -18.30 13.37 17.48
CA ASP A 78 -18.28 12.34 16.45
C ASP A 78 -19.10 11.11 16.87
N ALA A 79 -19.02 10.71 18.13
CA ALA A 79 -19.76 9.56 18.65
C ALA A 79 -21.29 9.78 18.53
N ARG A 80 -21.77 10.94 18.97
CA ARG A 80 -23.20 11.27 18.87
C ARG A 80 -23.66 11.45 17.45
N PHE A 81 -22.84 12.11 16.64
CA PHE A 81 -23.16 12.35 15.24
C PHE A 81 -23.19 11.05 14.45
N LEU A 82 -22.17 10.20 14.59
CA LEU A 82 -22.07 8.93 13.86
C LEU A 82 -23.25 8.00 14.20
N SER A 83 -23.59 7.87 15.49
CA SER A 83 -24.70 7.04 15.91
C SER A 83 -26.02 7.46 15.25
N ARG A 84 -26.32 8.76 15.26
CA ARG A 84 -27.51 9.31 14.60
C ARG A 84 -27.47 9.13 13.08
N TYR A 85 -26.35 9.48 12.46
CA TYR A 85 -26.18 9.39 11.00
C TYR A 85 -26.36 7.96 10.49
N VAL A 86 -25.82 6.99 11.20
CA VAL A 86 -25.94 5.57 10.85
C VAL A 86 -27.40 5.13 10.88
N GLU A 87 -28.16 5.55 11.88
CA GLU A 87 -29.60 5.23 12.01
C GLU A 87 -30.45 5.92 10.94
N GLU A 88 -30.29 7.25 10.78
CA GLU A 88 -31.03 8.05 9.80
C GLU A 88 -30.77 7.61 8.34
N GLN A 89 -29.53 7.23 8.04
CA GLN A 89 -29.16 6.81 6.70
C GLN A 89 -29.36 5.31 6.43
N GLY A 90 -29.72 4.53 7.44
CA GLY A 90 -29.86 3.08 7.29
C GLY A 90 -28.57 2.39 6.87
N ILE A 91 -27.45 2.72 7.53
CA ILE A 91 -26.14 2.12 7.23
C ILE A 91 -26.11 0.68 7.76
N ASP A 92 -25.77 -0.26 6.89
CA ASP A 92 -25.65 -1.69 7.23
C ASP A 92 -24.25 -2.02 7.78
N ILE A 93 -23.21 -1.40 7.21
CA ILE A 93 -21.81 -1.66 7.55
C ILE A 93 -21.07 -0.33 7.76
N VAL A 94 -20.31 -0.23 8.84
CA VAL A 94 -19.29 0.82 9.05
C VAL A 94 -17.92 0.20 8.89
N HIS A 95 -17.17 0.65 7.88
CA HIS A 95 -15.82 0.19 7.58
C HIS A 95 -14.79 1.21 8.04
N ALA A 96 -14.07 0.88 9.10
CA ALA A 96 -13.00 1.70 9.65
C ALA A 96 -11.67 1.41 8.96
N ASN A 97 -11.02 2.43 8.41
CA ASN A 97 -9.75 2.27 7.69
C ASN A 97 -8.52 2.59 8.54
N LEU A 98 -8.63 3.46 9.54
CA LEU A 98 -7.52 3.82 10.43
C LEU A 98 -7.84 3.45 11.88
N SER A 99 -6.83 3.41 12.74
CA SER A 99 -7.02 3.03 14.15
C SER A 99 -7.98 3.95 14.89
N HIS A 100 -7.92 5.26 14.58
CA HIS A 100 -8.86 6.24 15.16
C HIS A 100 -10.29 5.98 14.71
N ASP A 101 -10.51 5.69 13.41
CA ASP A 101 -11.81 5.36 12.83
C ASP A 101 -12.43 4.16 13.55
N HIS A 102 -11.60 3.14 13.83
CA HIS A 102 -12.01 1.92 14.52
C HIS A 102 -12.45 2.21 15.96
N CYS A 103 -11.68 3.04 16.69
CA CYS A 103 -12.05 3.44 18.03
C CYS A 103 -13.38 4.20 18.04
N ILE A 104 -13.55 5.18 17.14
CA ILE A 104 -14.80 5.96 17.05
C ILE A 104 -15.99 5.06 16.68
N ALA A 105 -15.85 4.22 15.64
CA ALA A 105 -16.92 3.31 15.25
C ALA A 105 -17.34 2.39 16.41
N THR A 106 -16.37 1.75 17.05
CA THR A 106 -16.63 0.82 18.15
C THR A 106 -17.28 1.53 19.34
N ALA A 107 -16.72 2.65 19.80
CA ALA A 107 -17.25 3.38 20.95
C ALA A 107 -18.65 3.95 20.69
N SER A 108 -18.90 4.48 19.49
CA SER A 108 -20.18 5.12 19.14
C SER A 108 -21.31 4.12 18.95
N LEU A 109 -20.99 2.94 18.41
CA LEU A 109 -22.01 2.02 17.91
C LEU A 109 -22.22 0.79 18.80
N SER A 110 -21.31 0.50 19.74
CA SER A 110 -21.40 -0.68 20.60
C SER A 110 -22.66 -0.74 21.45
N PHE A 111 -23.22 0.41 21.79
CA PHE A 111 -24.40 0.52 22.66
C PHE A 111 -25.69 0.85 21.91
N SER A 112 -25.64 0.93 20.58
CA SER A 112 -26.80 1.16 19.73
C SER A 112 -27.60 -0.14 19.55
N GLY A 113 -28.93 -0.09 19.72
CA GLY A 113 -29.81 -1.25 19.54
C GLY A 113 -29.79 -1.83 18.12
N LYS A 114 -29.67 -0.96 17.13
CA LYS A 114 -29.51 -1.30 15.70
C LYS A 114 -28.11 -0.96 15.20
N ARG A 115 -27.07 -1.44 15.89
CA ARG A 115 -25.72 -1.16 15.43
C ARG A 115 -25.45 -1.84 14.08
N PRO A 116 -24.83 -1.15 13.12
CA PRO A 116 -24.35 -1.77 11.89
C PRO A 116 -23.23 -2.77 12.19
N LEU A 117 -22.87 -3.58 11.22
CA LEU A 117 -21.67 -4.40 11.30
C LEU A 117 -20.43 -3.49 11.24
N ILE A 118 -19.43 -3.77 12.05
CA ILE A 118 -18.18 -3.02 12.09
C ILE A 118 -17.08 -3.87 11.46
N ILE A 119 -16.48 -3.34 10.38
CA ILE A 119 -15.35 -3.95 9.70
C ILE A 119 -14.12 -3.04 9.84
N ARG A 120 -12.95 -3.64 10.02
CA ARG A 120 -11.67 -2.96 10.13
C ARG A 120 -10.70 -3.40 9.04
N THR A 121 -10.11 -2.47 8.27
CA THR A 121 -8.90 -2.74 7.47
C THR A 121 -7.66 -2.40 8.28
N ASP A 122 -6.78 -3.37 8.51
CA ASP A 122 -5.47 -3.10 9.10
C ASP A 122 -4.42 -2.85 8.01
N HIS A 123 -3.96 -1.59 7.95
CA HIS A 123 -2.94 -1.14 7.00
C HIS A 123 -1.50 -1.32 7.52
N LYS A 124 -1.32 -1.83 8.73
CA LYS A 124 -0.01 -1.90 9.35
C LYS A 124 0.75 -3.13 8.88
N TRP A 125 2.04 -2.97 8.68
CA TRP A 125 2.94 -4.07 8.32
C TRP A 125 3.30 -5.00 9.50
N ASN A 126 3.01 -4.59 10.74
CA ASN A 126 3.31 -5.32 11.97
C ASN A 126 2.07 -5.72 12.78
N GLY A 127 0.88 -5.62 12.17
CA GLY A 127 -0.38 -5.99 12.80
C GLY A 127 -0.88 -5.03 13.88
N MET A 128 -1.96 -5.41 14.53
CA MET A 128 -2.58 -4.63 15.59
C MET A 128 -1.83 -4.80 16.94
N PRO A 129 -1.77 -3.76 17.79
CA PRO A 129 -1.06 -3.85 19.07
C PRO A 129 -1.74 -4.83 20.03
N ALA A 130 -0.98 -5.80 20.55
CA ALA A 130 -1.45 -6.81 21.47
C ALA A 130 -1.65 -6.21 22.89
N ASN A 131 -2.84 -5.63 23.14
CA ASN A 131 -3.20 -5.11 24.46
C ASN A 131 -4.71 -5.30 24.73
N TRP A 132 -5.12 -5.14 25.99
CA TRP A 132 -6.50 -5.32 26.43
C TRP A 132 -7.49 -4.39 25.72
N PHE A 133 -7.08 -3.18 25.40
CA PHE A 133 -7.93 -2.20 24.71
C PHE A 133 -8.23 -2.64 23.26
N MET A 134 -7.24 -3.14 22.55
CA MET A 134 -7.45 -3.69 21.22
C MET A 134 -8.30 -4.96 21.27
N SER A 135 -8.08 -5.83 22.25
CA SER A 135 -8.94 -7.01 22.47
C SER A 135 -10.40 -6.62 22.71
N TRP A 136 -10.62 -5.58 23.50
CA TRP A 136 -11.98 -5.03 23.75
C TRP A 136 -12.60 -4.47 22.45
N ILE A 137 -11.84 -3.70 21.66
CA ILE A 137 -12.31 -3.20 20.35
C ILE A 137 -12.66 -4.36 19.42
N LEU A 138 -11.78 -5.35 19.30
CA LEU A 138 -11.97 -6.50 18.42
C LEU A 138 -13.10 -7.43 18.86
N SER A 139 -13.44 -7.47 20.14
CA SER A 139 -14.64 -8.20 20.60
C SER A 139 -15.95 -7.62 20.03
N ARG A 140 -15.91 -6.37 19.56
CA ARG A 140 -17.04 -5.63 18.96
C ARG A 140 -16.91 -5.39 17.46
N THR A 141 -15.91 -5.99 16.86
CA THR A 141 -15.62 -5.89 15.44
C THR A 141 -16.11 -7.16 14.75
N ASP A 142 -16.85 -7.02 13.67
CA ASP A 142 -17.53 -8.13 13.01
C ASP A 142 -16.70 -8.72 11.87
N GLY A 143 -15.74 -7.97 11.32
CA GLY A 143 -14.83 -8.43 10.30
C GLY A 143 -13.49 -7.68 10.28
N ILE A 144 -12.41 -8.36 9.90
CA ILE A 144 -11.07 -7.78 9.74
C ILE A 144 -10.58 -8.02 8.32
N VAL A 145 -10.04 -6.98 7.69
CA VAL A 145 -9.34 -7.04 6.42
C VAL A 145 -7.86 -6.77 6.65
N THR A 146 -7.00 -7.62 6.11
CA THR A 146 -5.53 -7.49 6.21
C THR A 146 -4.90 -7.55 4.83
N TYR A 147 -3.68 -7.02 4.70
CA TYR A 147 -2.94 -6.98 3.44
C TYR A 147 -1.94 -8.13 3.27
N SER A 148 -1.70 -8.90 4.33
CA SER A 148 -0.69 -9.96 4.40
C SER A 148 -1.26 -11.16 5.14
N GLU A 149 -0.96 -12.35 4.65
CA GLU A 149 -1.33 -13.61 5.29
C GLU A 149 -0.64 -13.77 6.66
N LYS A 150 0.63 -13.37 6.74
CA LYS A 150 1.40 -13.37 7.97
C LYS A 150 0.72 -12.50 9.05
N ILE A 151 0.28 -11.29 8.68
CA ILE A 151 -0.42 -10.39 9.60
C ILE A 151 -1.80 -10.95 9.98
N ARG A 152 -2.54 -11.51 9.01
CA ARG A 152 -3.82 -12.16 9.27
C ARG A 152 -3.66 -13.25 10.33
N ASN A 153 -2.69 -14.16 10.13
CA ASN A 153 -2.45 -15.26 11.04
C ASN A 153 -1.98 -14.78 12.42
N GLN A 154 -1.14 -13.75 12.47
CA GLN A 154 -0.72 -13.11 13.71
C GLN A 154 -1.90 -12.53 14.47
N ASP A 155 -2.77 -11.75 13.83
CA ASP A 155 -3.94 -11.14 14.47
C ASP A 155 -4.96 -12.20 14.93
N VAL A 156 -5.21 -13.22 14.10
CA VAL A 156 -6.07 -14.36 14.47
C VAL A 156 -5.56 -15.06 15.73
N GLN A 157 -4.27 -15.37 15.79
CA GLN A 157 -3.67 -16.05 16.94
C GLN A 157 -3.63 -15.15 18.19
N THR A 158 -3.17 -13.90 18.02
CA THR A 158 -3.00 -12.96 19.15
C THR A 158 -4.32 -12.65 19.85
N PHE A 159 -5.38 -12.46 19.10
CA PHE A 159 -6.68 -12.05 19.62
C PHE A 159 -7.70 -13.19 19.66
N ARG A 160 -7.32 -14.42 19.29
CA ARG A 160 -8.23 -15.56 19.09
C ARG A 160 -9.45 -15.16 18.24
N TYR A 161 -9.18 -14.37 17.20
CA TYR A 161 -10.22 -13.83 16.33
C TYR A 161 -10.68 -14.91 15.35
N PRO A 162 -12.00 -15.09 15.10
CA PRO A 162 -12.49 -16.11 14.19
C PRO A 162 -11.95 -15.94 12.77
N ALA A 163 -11.26 -16.94 12.23
CA ALA A 163 -10.61 -16.87 10.92
C ALA A 163 -11.61 -16.62 9.79
N GLU A 164 -12.82 -17.16 9.88
CA GLU A 164 -13.91 -16.95 8.92
C GLU A 164 -14.43 -15.51 8.86
N ARG A 165 -14.07 -14.68 9.85
CA ARG A 165 -14.37 -13.24 9.89
C ARG A 165 -13.20 -12.38 9.43
N THR A 166 -12.20 -13.01 8.80
CA THR A 166 -11.04 -12.30 8.27
C THR A 166 -10.96 -12.39 6.75
N CYS A 167 -10.47 -11.34 6.10
CA CYS A 167 -10.24 -11.31 4.66
C CYS A 167 -8.81 -10.87 4.36
N LEU A 168 -8.11 -11.63 3.52
CA LEU A 168 -6.85 -11.23 2.93
C LEU A 168 -7.14 -10.45 1.65
N LEU A 169 -6.96 -9.14 1.71
CA LEU A 169 -7.26 -8.25 0.60
C LEU A 169 -6.19 -7.17 0.45
N PRO A 170 -5.05 -7.47 -0.18
CA PRO A 170 -4.05 -6.47 -0.51
C PRO A 170 -4.68 -5.32 -1.32
N PRO A 171 -4.23 -4.06 -1.14
CA PRO A 171 -4.84 -2.93 -1.84
C PRO A 171 -4.74 -3.07 -3.36
N GLY A 172 -5.80 -2.73 -4.06
CA GLY A 172 -5.81 -2.69 -5.53
C GLY A 172 -4.94 -1.58 -6.10
N ILE A 173 -4.48 -1.79 -7.32
CA ILE A 173 -3.88 -0.76 -8.17
C ILE A 173 -4.70 -0.63 -9.45
N LYS A 174 -4.68 0.55 -10.06
CA LYS A 174 -5.12 0.72 -11.44
C LYS A 174 -3.95 0.40 -12.36
N PRO A 175 -4.05 -0.62 -13.23
CA PRO A 175 -3.04 -0.83 -14.26
C PRO A 175 -2.85 0.46 -15.08
N TYR A 176 -1.60 0.76 -15.40
CA TYR A 176 -1.30 1.95 -16.21
C TYR A 176 -1.55 1.65 -17.69
N ASP A 177 -2.38 2.47 -18.30
CA ASP A 177 -2.78 2.40 -19.71
C ASP A 177 -2.46 3.70 -20.49
N GLY A 178 -1.75 4.62 -19.84
CA GLY A 178 -1.38 5.90 -20.42
C GLY A 178 -0.13 5.85 -21.32
N PRO A 179 0.24 6.98 -21.95
CA PRO A 179 1.40 7.05 -22.81
C PRO A 179 2.70 6.91 -22.03
N ILE A 180 3.63 6.13 -22.58
CA ILE A 180 5.00 6.00 -22.09
C ILE A 180 5.91 6.89 -22.95
N LYS A 181 6.67 7.78 -22.29
CA LYS A 181 7.70 8.60 -22.91
C LYS A 181 9.06 7.96 -22.74
N ASP A 182 9.90 8.02 -23.75
CA ASP A 182 11.29 7.62 -23.60
C ASP A 182 12.03 8.67 -22.73
N MET A 183 12.50 8.24 -21.56
CA MET A 183 13.20 9.07 -20.60
C MET A 183 14.72 8.85 -20.62
N ARG A 184 15.25 7.98 -21.48
CA ARG A 184 16.69 7.65 -21.49
C ARG A 184 17.57 8.89 -21.67
N HIS A 185 17.21 9.77 -22.59
CA HIS A 185 17.97 11.00 -22.84
C HIS A 185 18.05 11.92 -21.61
N GLU A 186 16.95 12.04 -20.83
CA GLU A 186 16.93 12.86 -19.61
C GLU A 186 17.94 12.40 -18.57
N PHE A 187 18.14 11.08 -18.48
CA PHE A 187 19.05 10.47 -17.50
C PHE A 187 20.44 10.17 -18.06
N GLY A 188 20.76 10.63 -19.29
CA GLY A 188 22.05 10.37 -19.92
C GLY A 188 22.32 8.89 -20.16
N LEU A 189 21.26 8.11 -20.39
CA LEU A 189 21.34 6.68 -20.64
C LEU A 189 21.55 6.39 -22.12
N ASN A 190 22.48 5.48 -22.41
CA ASN A 190 22.64 4.86 -23.73
C ASN A 190 21.56 3.78 -23.93
N GLY A 191 21.34 3.36 -25.19
CA GLY A 191 20.28 2.43 -25.53
C GLY A 191 20.42 1.01 -24.98
N ASP A 192 21.62 0.60 -24.66
CA ASP A 192 22.01 -0.76 -24.31
C ASP A 192 22.22 -1.00 -22.80
N GLU A 193 22.20 0.06 -21.98
CA GLU A 193 22.38 -0.06 -20.54
C GLU A 193 21.20 -0.78 -19.87
N LYS A 194 21.52 -1.70 -18.96
CA LYS A 194 20.56 -2.39 -18.10
C LYS A 194 20.28 -1.56 -16.84
N ILE A 195 19.02 -1.37 -16.53
CA ILE A 195 18.58 -0.48 -15.45
C ILE A 195 17.98 -1.27 -14.29
N ILE A 196 18.63 -1.19 -13.15
CA ILE A 196 18.06 -1.63 -11.88
C ILE A 196 17.33 -0.46 -11.25
N GLY A 197 16.02 -0.58 -11.05
CA GLY A 197 15.17 0.47 -10.49
C GLY A 197 14.91 0.29 -9.00
N VAL A 198 14.90 1.39 -8.27
CA VAL A 198 14.48 1.45 -6.85
C VAL A 198 13.51 2.59 -6.65
N ILE A 199 12.39 2.34 -5.98
CA ILE A 199 11.38 3.37 -5.69
C ILE A 199 11.06 3.37 -4.19
N GLY A 200 11.14 4.55 -3.56
CA GLY A 200 10.73 4.66 -2.17
C GLY A 200 11.13 5.96 -1.48
N ARG A 201 10.81 6.04 -0.19
CA ARG A 201 11.36 7.09 0.66
C ARG A 201 12.81 6.76 0.97
N LEU A 202 13.71 7.71 0.69
CA LEU A 202 15.15 7.53 0.85
C LEU A 202 15.54 7.69 2.33
N LYS A 203 15.24 6.65 3.14
CA LYS A 203 15.50 6.60 4.58
C LYS A 203 16.45 5.45 4.93
N PRO A 204 17.22 5.57 6.03
CA PRO A 204 18.20 4.54 6.43
C PRO A 204 17.60 3.15 6.63
N ASP A 205 16.36 3.09 7.14
CA ASP A 205 15.65 1.83 7.43
C ASP A 205 15.12 1.11 6.18
N ARG A 206 15.43 1.59 4.97
CA ARG A 206 14.95 1.01 3.69
C ARG A 206 15.96 0.09 3.01
N GLY A 207 17.12 -0.11 3.60
CA GLY A 207 18.15 -1.01 3.08
C GLY A 207 18.97 -0.44 1.91
N PHE A 208 19.04 0.89 1.78
CA PHE A 208 19.82 1.52 0.72
C PHE A 208 21.30 1.21 0.81
N ASP A 209 21.84 1.03 2.01
CA ASP A 209 23.22 0.58 2.25
C ASP A 209 23.48 -0.81 1.65
N ILE A 210 22.55 -1.74 1.84
CA ILE A 210 22.61 -3.09 1.26
C ILE A 210 22.45 -3.02 -0.27
N ILE A 211 21.48 -2.23 -0.77
CA ILE A 211 21.25 -2.07 -2.21
C ILE A 211 22.49 -1.51 -2.91
N LEU A 212 23.12 -0.47 -2.38
CA LEU A 212 24.30 0.15 -2.98
C LEU A 212 25.52 -0.77 -2.98
N LYS A 213 25.76 -1.51 -1.90
CA LYS A 213 26.81 -2.52 -1.84
C LYS A 213 26.56 -3.67 -2.83
N ALA A 214 25.34 -4.18 -2.87
CA ALA A 214 24.95 -5.21 -3.83
C ALA A 214 25.11 -4.73 -5.27
N PHE A 215 24.66 -3.51 -5.57
CA PHE A 215 24.83 -2.91 -6.89
C PHE A 215 26.31 -2.77 -7.29
N LYS A 216 27.18 -2.36 -6.37
CA LYS A 216 28.64 -2.33 -6.63
C LYS A 216 29.15 -3.68 -7.09
N MET A 217 28.78 -4.76 -6.39
CA MET A 217 29.18 -6.12 -6.75
C MET A 217 28.65 -6.55 -8.13
N VAL A 218 27.41 -6.17 -8.46
CA VAL A 218 26.83 -6.40 -9.80
C VAL A 218 27.60 -5.61 -10.86
N LYS A 219 27.87 -4.33 -10.61
CA LYS A 219 28.59 -3.43 -11.52
C LYS A 219 29.99 -3.92 -11.86
N GLU A 220 30.71 -4.48 -10.87
CA GLU A 220 32.04 -5.07 -11.06
C GLU A 220 32.04 -6.27 -12.03
N ARG A 221 30.90 -6.96 -12.21
CA ARG A 221 30.75 -8.13 -13.08
C ARG A 221 30.01 -7.82 -14.39
N VAL A 222 29.09 -6.86 -14.34
CA VAL A 222 28.26 -6.46 -15.48
C VAL A 222 28.35 -4.94 -15.66
N ASP A 223 29.39 -4.51 -16.35
CA ASP A 223 29.76 -3.08 -16.48
C ASP A 223 28.64 -2.23 -17.11
N ASN A 224 27.85 -2.81 -18.01
CA ASN A 224 26.76 -2.10 -18.69
C ASN A 224 25.45 -2.01 -17.85
N THR A 225 25.58 -1.75 -16.54
CA THR A 225 24.44 -1.67 -15.63
C THR A 225 24.42 -0.32 -14.90
N ARG A 226 23.24 0.26 -14.73
CA ARG A 226 22.97 1.49 -13.95
C ARG A 226 21.96 1.21 -12.85
N LEU A 227 22.08 1.93 -11.76
CA LEU A 227 21.06 1.96 -10.70
C LEU A 227 20.29 3.27 -10.78
N LEU A 228 18.97 3.22 -10.95
CA LEU A 228 18.09 4.38 -10.97
C LEU A 228 17.22 4.41 -9.71
N ILE A 229 17.39 5.44 -8.88
CA ILE A 229 16.68 5.60 -7.60
C ILE A 229 15.65 6.72 -7.74
N MET A 230 14.37 6.38 -7.56
CA MET A 230 13.25 7.32 -7.60
C MET A 230 12.66 7.51 -6.19
N GLY A 231 12.62 8.75 -5.73
CA GLY A 231 12.04 9.09 -4.44
C GLY A 231 12.57 10.38 -3.85
N ARG A 232 12.17 10.65 -2.61
CA ARG A 232 12.63 11.83 -1.86
C ARG A 232 12.73 11.54 -0.37
N SER A 233 13.59 12.28 0.32
CA SER A 233 13.67 12.28 1.79
C SER A 233 14.48 13.50 2.26
N SER A 234 14.18 14.00 3.46
CA SER A 234 15.08 14.91 4.18
C SER A 234 16.36 14.23 4.69
N GLN A 235 16.40 12.89 4.66
CA GLN A 235 17.52 12.07 5.12
C GLN A 235 18.34 11.46 3.96
N ILE A 236 18.19 12.00 2.73
CA ILE A 236 18.85 11.49 1.52
C ILE A 236 20.36 11.46 1.66
N GLU A 237 20.94 12.44 2.34
CA GLU A 237 22.38 12.54 2.54
C GLU A 237 22.93 11.32 3.29
N GLU A 238 22.28 10.92 4.38
CA GLU A 238 22.72 9.77 5.18
C GLU A 238 22.38 8.43 4.52
N SER A 239 21.18 8.37 3.91
CA SER A 239 20.64 7.11 3.40
C SER A 239 21.25 6.69 2.08
N VAL A 240 21.62 7.65 1.22
CA VAL A 240 22.03 7.38 -0.17
C VAL A 240 23.33 8.10 -0.52
N MET A 241 23.42 9.42 -0.35
CA MET A 241 24.53 10.20 -0.91
C MET A 241 25.89 9.86 -0.28
N LYS A 242 25.93 9.79 1.05
CA LYS A 242 27.16 9.44 1.77
C LYS A 242 27.62 7.99 1.48
N PRO A 243 26.74 6.95 1.56
CA PRO A 243 27.12 5.60 1.13
C PRO A 243 27.56 5.52 -0.32
N LEU A 244 26.89 6.22 -1.21
CA LEU A 244 27.19 6.25 -2.65
C LEU A 244 28.61 6.77 -2.91
N ARG A 245 28.99 7.90 -2.30
CA ARG A 245 30.36 8.45 -2.40
C ARG A 245 31.41 7.51 -1.80
N ASN A 246 31.10 6.92 -0.64
CA ASN A 246 32.04 5.99 0.00
C ASN A 246 32.31 4.74 -0.85
N LEU A 247 31.37 4.36 -1.71
CA LEU A 247 31.48 3.22 -2.61
C LEU A 247 32.05 3.58 -3.99
N GLY A 248 32.17 4.89 -4.31
CA GLY A 248 32.65 5.39 -5.60
C GLY A 248 31.66 5.16 -6.75
N LEU A 249 30.36 5.25 -6.46
CA LEU A 249 29.26 4.92 -7.40
C LEU A 249 28.59 6.15 -8.04
N GLU A 250 29.16 7.35 -7.89
CA GLU A 250 28.52 8.61 -8.31
C GLU A 250 28.18 8.66 -9.80
N ARG A 251 28.94 7.94 -10.63
CA ARG A 251 28.73 7.88 -12.08
C ARG A 251 27.74 6.81 -12.51
N ASP A 252 27.49 5.83 -11.64
CA ASP A 252 26.71 4.63 -11.96
C ASP A 252 25.30 4.65 -11.35
N VAL A 253 25.04 5.58 -10.42
CA VAL A 253 23.75 5.74 -9.75
C VAL A 253 23.08 7.03 -10.18
N ILE A 254 21.86 6.91 -10.68
CA ILE A 254 21.02 8.02 -11.15
C ILE A 254 19.96 8.31 -10.08
N LEU A 255 19.92 9.55 -9.61
CA LEU A 255 18.87 10.01 -8.69
C LEU A 255 17.79 10.74 -9.50
N ALA A 256 16.70 10.04 -9.80
CA ALA A 256 15.60 10.57 -10.62
C ALA A 256 14.70 11.55 -9.86
N GLY A 257 14.88 11.70 -8.54
CA GLY A 257 14.03 12.57 -7.72
C GLY A 257 12.62 12.01 -7.52
N TYR A 258 11.70 12.87 -7.11
CA TYR A 258 10.28 12.51 -6.92
C TYR A 258 9.51 12.80 -8.19
N ARG A 259 8.88 11.77 -8.77
CA ARG A 259 8.15 11.84 -10.04
C ARG A 259 6.64 11.69 -9.82
N ILE A 260 5.85 12.42 -10.59
CA ILE A 260 4.38 12.37 -10.56
C ILE A 260 3.84 12.13 -11.98
N ASP A 261 4.03 13.07 -12.89
CA ASP A 261 3.40 13.05 -14.21
C ASP A 261 4.06 12.03 -15.17
N ASP A 262 5.35 11.80 -15.02
CA ASP A 262 6.18 10.89 -15.80
C ASP A 262 6.59 9.62 -15.04
N TYR A 263 5.97 9.37 -13.90
CA TYR A 263 6.30 8.26 -13.00
C TYR A 263 6.39 6.90 -13.71
N PHE A 264 5.38 6.56 -14.51
CA PHE A 264 5.36 5.29 -15.24
C PHE A 264 6.33 5.28 -16.42
N SER A 265 6.63 6.43 -17.00
CA SER A 265 7.66 6.53 -18.05
C SER A 265 9.07 6.28 -17.48
N VAL A 266 9.34 6.70 -16.25
CA VAL A 266 10.59 6.35 -15.57
C VAL A 266 10.63 4.87 -15.18
N ILE A 267 9.51 4.31 -14.68
CA ILE A 267 9.43 2.87 -14.39
C ILE A 267 9.69 2.02 -15.64
N SER A 268 9.21 2.43 -16.81
CA SER A 268 9.39 1.66 -18.02
C SER A 268 10.85 1.49 -18.48
N LEU A 269 11.77 2.25 -17.87
CA LEU A 269 13.20 2.07 -18.09
C LEU A 269 13.80 0.87 -17.33
N PHE A 270 13.09 0.36 -16.30
CA PHE A 270 13.64 -0.68 -15.44
C PHE A 270 13.66 -2.05 -16.12
N ASP A 271 14.81 -2.70 -16.10
CA ASP A 271 14.95 -4.12 -16.42
C ASP A 271 14.61 -5.00 -15.21
N VAL A 272 15.02 -4.57 -14.02
CA VAL A 272 14.80 -5.26 -12.73
C VAL A 272 14.44 -4.21 -11.68
N PHE A 273 13.47 -4.51 -10.84
CA PHE A 273 13.12 -3.66 -9.71
C PHE A 273 13.63 -4.25 -8.40
N VAL A 274 14.12 -3.41 -7.49
CA VAL A 274 14.59 -3.84 -6.17
C VAL A 274 13.83 -3.14 -5.05
N MET A 275 13.36 -3.91 -4.07
CA MET A 275 12.73 -3.39 -2.85
C MET A 275 13.11 -4.23 -1.63
N MET A 276 13.93 -3.68 -0.72
CA MET A 276 14.34 -4.37 0.51
C MET A 276 13.33 -4.23 1.65
N ARG A 277 12.60 -3.13 1.72
CA ARG A 277 11.54 -2.93 2.73
C ARG A 277 10.41 -2.06 2.18
N ALA A 278 9.18 -2.52 2.34
CA ALA A 278 7.98 -1.75 2.02
C ALA A 278 7.84 -0.48 2.87
N GLY A 279 6.97 0.42 2.45
CA GLY A 279 6.59 1.61 3.21
C GLY A 279 5.94 1.28 4.55
N SER A 280 5.77 2.30 5.39
CA SER A 280 5.16 2.16 6.72
C SER A 280 3.69 1.71 6.69
N ASP A 281 3.04 1.86 5.55
CA ASP A 281 1.65 1.46 5.31
C ASP A 281 1.50 -0.01 4.87
N GLY A 282 2.61 -0.75 4.74
CA GLY A 282 2.58 -2.15 4.33
C GLY A 282 2.04 -2.40 2.91
N SER A 283 1.64 -1.35 2.18
CA SER A 283 0.98 -1.52 0.88
C SER A 283 1.93 -1.96 -0.23
N ALA A 284 3.23 -1.69 -0.11
CA ALA A 284 4.25 -1.92 -1.14
C ALA A 284 3.77 -1.50 -2.56
N ARG A 285 3.11 -0.34 -2.65
CA ARG A 285 2.43 0.12 -3.86
C ARG A 285 3.34 0.12 -5.09
N ALA A 286 4.56 0.64 -4.96
CA ALA A 286 5.52 0.71 -6.07
C ALA A 286 5.85 -0.69 -6.64
N LEU A 287 5.98 -1.71 -5.78
CA LEU A 287 6.21 -3.09 -6.23
C LEU A 287 5.06 -3.58 -7.11
N ARG A 288 3.81 -3.36 -6.68
CA ARG A 288 2.62 -3.78 -7.47
C ARG A 288 2.51 -3.04 -8.78
N GLU A 289 2.80 -1.73 -8.80
CA GLU A 289 2.80 -0.91 -10.01
C GLU A 289 3.89 -1.37 -10.99
N VAL A 290 5.09 -1.63 -10.52
CA VAL A 290 6.20 -2.13 -11.32
C VAL A 290 5.90 -3.52 -11.90
N MET A 291 5.41 -4.44 -11.08
CA MET A 291 5.02 -5.78 -11.53
C MET A 291 3.88 -5.71 -12.56
N SER A 292 2.93 -4.78 -12.41
CA SER A 292 1.85 -4.59 -13.38
C SER A 292 2.34 -4.10 -14.75
N MET A 293 3.50 -3.46 -14.80
CA MET A 293 4.18 -3.10 -16.05
C MET A 293 5.00 -4.24 -16.66
N GLY A 294 5.07 -5.39 -16.00
CA GLY A 294 5.80 -6.55 -16.49
C GLY A 294 7.30 -6.50 -16.20
N ILE A 295 7.69 -5.85 -15.12
CA ILE A 295 9.06 -5.77 -14.67
C ILE A 295 9.23 -6.72 -13.47
N PRO A 296 10.16 -7.70 -13.54
CA PRO A 296 10.40 -8.61 -12.45
C PRO A 296 11.09 -7.91 -11.29
N ALA A 297 10.83 -8.38 -10.07
CA ALA A 297 11.36 -7.76 -8.88
C ALA A 297 12.33 -8.68 -8.12
N VAL A 298 13.34 -8.09 -7.50
CA VAL A 298 14.10 -8.70 -6.41
C VAL A 298 13.68 -8.03 -5.10
N VAL A 299 13.10 -8.79 -4.20
CA VAL A 299 12.60 -8.28 -2.92
C VAL A 299 13.26 -9.01 -1.75
N SER A 300 13.28 -8.39 -0.57
CA SER A 300 13.70 -9.12 0.61
C SER A 300 12.59 -10.00 1.18
N ASP A 301 12.97 -10.92 2.05
CA ASP A 301 12.06 -11.73 2.86
C ASP A 301 11.40 -10.97 4.03
N VAL A 302 11.63 -9.65 4.11
CA VAL A 302 11.14 -8.79 5.21
C VAL A 302 9.69 -8.36 4.99
N GLY A 303 8.87 -8.61 5.98
CA GLY A 303 7.46 -8.20 6.01
C GLY A 303 6.61 -8.99 5.01
N MET A 304 5.85 -8.29 4.20
CA MET A 304 4.92 -8.89 3.23
C MET A 304 5.50 -9.03 1.81
N LEU A 305 6.74 -8.63 1.58
CA LEU A 305 7.30 -8.58 0.21
C LEU A 305 7.41 -9.97 -0.40
N SER A 306 7.84 -10.97 0.38
CA SER A 306 7.91 -12.37 -0.04
C SER A 306 6.55 -13.03 -0.27
N GLU A 307 5.46 -12.45 0.20
CA GLU A 307 4.10 -12.91 -0.15
C GLU A 307 3.62 -12.33 -1.50
N MET A 308 4.27 -11.27 -1.98
CA MET A 308 3.90 -10.58 -3.22
C MET A 308 4.67 -11.09 -4.43
N VAL A 309 5.89 -11.55 -4.22
CA VAL A 309 6.77 -12.08 -5.27
C VAL A 309 6.88 -13.59 -5.09
N GLU A 310 6.47 -14.32 -6.11
CA GLU A 310 6.66 -15.77 -6.19
C GLU A 310 8.10 -16.04 -6.65
N ASP A 311 8.93 -16.55 -5.71
CA ASP A 311 10.35 -16.78 -5.94
C ASP A 311 10.57 -17.76 -7.08
N GLY A 312 11.38 -17.38 -8.06
CA GLY A 312 11.64 -18.19 -9.25
C GLY A 312 10.55 -18.16 -10.32
N ALA A 313 9.49 -17.35 -10.14
CA ALA A 313 8.41 -17.26 -11.12
C ALA A 313 8.05 -15.81 -11.52
N THR A 314 7.81 -14.92 -10.56
CA THR A 314 7.46 -13.51 -10.83
C THR A 314 8.58 -12.56 -10.45
N GLY A 315 9.66 -13.07 -9.89
CA GLY A 315 10.82 -12.36 -9.39
C GLY A 315 11.68 -13.26 -8.53
N LEU A 316 12.51 -12.66 -7.68
CA LEU A 316 13.38 -13.39 -6.75
C LEU A 316 13.26 -12.80 -5.34
N VAL A 317 13.35 -13.68 -4.34
CA VAL A 317 13.36 -13.28 -2.93
C VAL A 317 14.78 -13.42 -2.38
N ALA A 318 15.33 -12.32 -1.88
CA ALA A 318 16.67 -12.24 -1.31
C ALA A 318 16.62 -12.15 0.22
N SER A 319 17.62 -12.71 0.87
CA SER A 319 17.86 -12.49 2.28
C SER A 319 18.28 -11.03 2.52
N TRP A 320 18.18 -10.56 3.77
CA TRP A 320 18.56 -9.18 4.15
C TRP A 320 20.09 -9.03 4.24
N ASN A 321 20.78 -9.24 3.13
CA ASN A 321 22.24 -9.02 3.00
C ASN A 321 22.63 -8.68 1.55
N GLU A 322 23.78 -8.02 1.38
CA GLU A 322 24.25 -7.54 0.09
C GLU A 322 24.68 -8.65 -0.87
N PHE A 323 25.17 -9.78 -0.37
CA PHE A 323 25.71 -10.88 -1.20
C PHE A 323 24.58 -11.61 -1.93
N ASP A 324 23.54 -12.00 -1.21
CA ASP A 324 22.39 -12.68 -1.80
C ASP A 324 21.60 -11.73 -2.71
N LEU A 325 21.44 -10.46 -2.30
CA LEU A 325 20.81 -9.45 -3.14
C LEU A 325 21.57 -9.26 -4.46
N ALA A 326 22.91 -9.15 -4.42
CA ALA A 326 23.74 -9.03 -5.62
C ALA A 326 23.57 -10.22 -6.55
N ALA A 327 23.64 -11.45 -6.02
CA ALA A 327 23.45 -12.67 -6.81
C ALA A 327 22.08 -12.73 -7.50
N LYS A 328 21.01 -12.33 -6.79
CA LYS A 328 19.65 -12.28 -7.34
C LYS A 328 19.47 -11.18 -8.40
N MET A 329 20.06 -10.00 -8.18
CA MET A 329 20.08 -8.92 -9.17
C MET A 329 20.83 -9.34 -10.44
N GLU A 330 22.03 -9.89 -10.29
CA GLU A 330 22.86 -10.38 -11.39
C GLU A 330 22.12 -11.44 -12.20
N ALA A 331 21.50 -12.42 -11.55
CA ALA A 331 20.77 -13.51 -12.20
C ALA A 331 19.63 -13.04 -13.13
N LEU A 332 19.01 -11.88 -12.83
CA LEU A 332 17.98 -11.29 -13.70
C LEU A 332 18.58 -10.32 -14.73
N ILE A 333 19.69 -9.69 -14.45
CA ILE A 333 20.34 -8.74 -15.37
C ILE A 333 21.00 -9.47 -16.55
N ILE A 334 21.65 -10.59 -16.30
CA ILE A 334 22.41 -11.32 -17.33
C ILE A 334 21.53 -12.24 -18.19
N ASP A 335 20.37 -12.65 -17.69
CA ASP A 335 19.47 -13.61 -18.37
C ASP A 335 18.20 -12.92 -18.89
N ASP A 336 18.24 -12.46 -20.15
CA ASP A 336 17.13 -11.77 -20.81
C ASP A 336 15.88 -12.64 -20.94
N ALA A 337 16.05 -13.96 -21.16
CA ALA A 337 14.93 -14.87 -21.27
C ALA A 337 14.20 -15.05 -19.96
N LYS A 338 14.96 -15.28 -18.88
CA LYS A 338 14.43 -15.36 -17.49
C LYS A 338 13.75 -14.06 -17.10
N ARG A 339 14.39 -12.91 -17.34
CA ARG A 339 13.85 -11.60 -17.04
C ARG A 339 12.53 -11.36 -17.74
N THR A 340 12.44 -11.66 -19.03
CA THR A 340 11.21 -11.52 -19.82
C THR A 340 10.10 -12.44 -19.33
N ALA A 341 10.42 -13.70 -19.04
CA ALA A 341 9.45 -14.66 -18.52
C ALA A 341 8.89 -14.25 -17.16
N TYR A 342 9.78 -13.86 -16.23
CA TYR A 342 9.36 -13.42 -14.89
C TYR A 342 8.56 -12.11 -14.95
N GLY A 343 8.91 -11.20 -15.85
CA GLY A 343 8.16 -9.97 -16.07
C GLY A 343 6.75 -10.23 -16.60
N ALA A 344 6.59 -11.16 -17.56
CA ALA A 344 5.28 -11.56 -18.04
C ALA A 344 4.41 -12.18 -16.94
N ASN A 345 4.99 -13.09 -16.15
CA ASN A 345 4.31 -13.71 -15.00
C ASN A 345 3.94 -12.66 -13.92
N ALA A 346 4.85 -11.71 -13.66
CA ALA A 346 4.60 -10.61 -12.71
C ALA A 346 3.41 -9.76 -13.14
N ARG A 347 3.29 -9.43 -14.44
CA ARG A 347 2.15 -8.68 -14.99
C ARG A 347 0.85 -9.44 -14.81
N GLU A 348 0.84 -10.73 -15.12
CA GLU A 348 -0.37 -11.55 -14.97
C GLU A 348 -0.78 -11.68 -13.51
N ALA A 349 0.16 -11.98 -12.60
CA ALA A 349 -0.09 -12.02 -11.17
C ALA A 349 -0.63 -10.68 -10.63
N ALA A 350 -0.11 -9.54 -11.12
CA ALA A 350 -0.60 -8.22 -10.74
C ALA A 350 -2.05 -7.99 -11.18
N ARG A 351 -2.42 -8.39 -12.40
CA ARG A 351 -3.79 -8.30 -12.93
C ARG A 351 -4.77 -9.17 -12.13
N GLU A 352 -4.40 -10.40 -11.85
CA GLU A 352 -5.26 -11.33 -11.13
C GLU A 352 -5.43 -10.98 -9.65
N LYS A 353 -4.33 -10.57 -9.00
CA LYS A 353 -4.30 -10.38 -7.55
C LYS A 353 -4.61 -8.96 -7.12
N TRP A 354 -4.20 -7.93 -7.90
CA TRP A 354 -4.20 -6.54 -7.45
C TRP A 354 -4.96 -5.55 -8.34
N ASP A 355 -5.60 -5.99 -9.42
CA ASP A 355 -6.51 -5.10 -10.14
C ASP A 355 -7.60 -4.59 -9.17
N TYR A 356 -7.83 -3.27 -9.14
CA TYR A 356 -8.75 -2.65 -8.19
C TYR A 356 -10.21 -3.11 -8.37
N GLN A 357 -10.60 -3.55 -9.57
CA GLN A 357 -11.92 -4.14 -9.82
C GLN A 357 -12.04 -5.53 -9.21
N VAL A 358 -10.97 -6.33 -9.31
CA VAL A 358 -10.89 -7.65 -8.66
C VAL A 358 -10.99 -7.48 -7.14
N GLN A 359 -10.26 -6.50 -6.59
CA GLN A 359 -10.28 -6.23 -5.16
C GLN A 359 -11.66 -5.74 -4.68
N ALA A 360 -12.35 -4.92 -5.48
CA ALA A 360 -13.70 -4.47 -5.14
C ALA A 360 -14.72 -5.62 -5.13
N ARG A 361 -14.63 -6.56 -6.07
CA ARG A 361 -15.48 -7.77 -6.06
C ARG A 361 -15.24 -8.60 -4.80
N LYS A 362 -13.98 -8.90 -4.47
CA LYS A 362 -13.62 -9.65 -3.25
C LYS A 362 -14.10 -8.95 -1.97
N MET A 363 -14.00 -7.62 -1.92
CA MET A 363 -14.51 -6.86 -0.78
C MET A 363 -16.03 -6.93 -0.68
N LYS A 364 -16.74 -6.83 -1.81
CA LYS A 364 -18.19 -6.99 -1.84
C LYS A 364 -18.61 -8.36 -1.33
N ASP A 365 -17.96 -9.43 -1.82
CA ASP A 365 -18.22 -10.81 -1.38
C ASP A 365 -17.97 -10.96 0.13
N PHE A 366 -16.92 -10.33 0.65
CA PHE A 366 -16.62 -10.32 2.08
C PHE A 366 -17.70 -9.59 2.89
N TYR A 367 -18.18 -8.44 2.43
CA TYR A 367 -19.30 -7.74 3.07
C TYR A 367 -20.56 -8.61 3.12
N GLU A 368 -20.89 -9.27 2.03
CA GLU A 368 -22.04 -10.19 1.96
C GLU A 368 -21.85 -11.40 2.88
N HIS A 369 -20.63 -11.93 2.97
CA HIS A 369 -20.28 -13.01 3.87
C HIS A 369 -20.46 -12.60 5.34
N ILE A 370 -19.91 -11.46 5.76
CA ILE A 370 -20.05 -10.94 7.13
C ILE A 370 -21.52 -10.62 7.45
N THR A 371 -22.28 -10.14 6.47
CA THR A 371 -23.73 -9.87 6.64
C THR A 371 -24.49 -11.16 6.92
N ARG A 372 -24.16 -12.26 6.24
CA ARG A 372 -24.75 -13.58 6.51
C ARG A 372 -24.37 -14.17 7.86
N LEU A 373 -23.14 -13.98 8.29
CA LEU A 373 -22.68 -14.42 9.63
C LEU A 373 -23.33 -13.59 10.75
N GLY A 374 -23.78 -12.38 10.44
CA GLY A 374 -24.32 -11.47 11.42
C GLY A 374 -23.27 -10.92 12.40
N ARG A 375 -23.74 -10.32 13.49
CA ARG A 375 -22.85 -9.76 14.52
C ARG A 375 -22.02 -10.83 15.18
N LYS A 376 -20.80 -10.47 15.54
CA LYS A 376 -19.96 -11.29 16.41
C LYS A 376 -20.58 -11.23 17.84
N VAL A 377 -20.86 -12.39 18.37
CA VAL A 377 -21.39 -12.58 19.73
C VAL A 377 -20.26 -12.58 20.75
#